data_535e913653bf228ad1500c1875a0a5dd
#
_entry.id   535e913653bf228ad1500c1875a0a5dd
#
_cell.length_a   1.000
_cell.length_b   1.000
_cell.length_c   1.000
_cell.angle_alpha   90.00
_cell.angle_beta   90.00
_cell.angle_gamma   90.00
#
_symmetry.space_group_name_H-M   'P 1'
#
loop_
_entity.id
_entity.type
_entity.pdbx_description
1 polymer ?
#
loop_
_entity_poly.entity_id
_entity_poly.type
_entity_poly.pdbx_seq_one_letter_code
_entity_poly.pdbx_strand_id
1 'polypeptide(L)'
;KYGTWNDPTELAMLKTLVESQGGDFEKVEKVPNNDSNSITPIANGVFDTAWIYYGWDGILAKSQGVEANFMYLKDYVKEFDYYSPVIIANNDYLKDNKEEARKVIQAIKKGYQYAMEHPEEAADILIKNAPELKEKRDFVIESQKYLSKEYASDKEKWGQFDAARWNAFYKWDKENGILKEDLTDKGFTNEFVK
;
A
#
# COMPACT_ATOMS: atom_id res chain seq x y z
N LYS A 1 20.68 6.67 7.88
CA LYS A 1 19.52 7.19 8.64
C LYS A 1 18.22 6.77 7.96
N TYR A 2 17.25 6.33 8.73
CA TYR A 2 15.93 5.93 8.25
C TYR A 2 14.84 6.81 8.87
N GLY A 3 14.06 7.48 8.00
CA GLY A 3 12.89 8.24 8.40
C GLY A 3 11.73 7.31 8.75
N THR A 4 11.25 7.32 10.00
CA THR A 4 10.26 6.39 10.55
C THR A 4 9.12 7.12 11.25
N TRP A 5 7.90 6.60 11.13
CA TRP A 5 6.77 6.97 12.01
C TRP A 5 6.66 6.10 13.26
N ASN A 6 7.65 5.22 13.46
CA ASN A 6 7.82 4.40 14.66
C ASN A 6 6.69 3.37 14.89
N ASP A 7 6.13 2.84 13.81
CA ASP A 7 5.17 1.75 13.87
C ASP A 7 5.89 0.39 14.08
N PRO A 8 5.39 -0.48 14.96
CA PRO A 8 6.03 -1.77 15.22
C PRO A 8 6.15 -2.66 13.97
N THR A 9 5.16 -2.68 13.09
CA THR A 9 5.19 -3.47 11.85
C THR A 9 6.22 -2.90 10.87
N GLU A 10 6.24 -1.58 10.70
CA GLU A 10 7.24 -0.88 9.89
C GLU A 10 8.66 -1.25 10.31
N LEU A 11 8.94 -1.14 11.62
CA LEU A 11 10.28 -1.42 12.16
C LEU A 11 10.66 -2.90 12.05
N ALA A 12 9.73 -3.83 12.24
CA ALA A 12 9.96 -5.25 12.05
C ALA A 12 10.24 -5.60 10.57
N MET A 13 9.50 -4.99 9.64
CA MET A 13 9.74 -5.15 8.21
C MET A 13 11.09 -4.57 7.80
N LEU A 14 11.45 -3.38 8.28
CA LEU A 14 12.77 -2.79 8.06
C LEU A 14 13.89 -3.69 8.60
N LYS A 15 13.72 -4.21 9.82
CA LYS A 15 14.69 -5.14 10.42
C LYS A 15 14.89 -6.36 9.54
N THR A 16 13.81 -7.04 9.17
CA THR A 16 13.83 -8.22 8.31
C THR A 16 14.53 -7.91 6.97
N LEU A 17 14.22 -6.76 6.36
CA LEU A 17 14.85 -6.35 5.10
C LEU A 17 16.36 -6.15 5.27
N VAL A 18 16.79 -5.38 6.27
CA VAL A 18 18.21 -5.09 6.53
C VAL A 18 18.98 -6.37 6.80
N GLU A 19 18.47 -7.24 7.68
CA GLU A 19 19.12 -8.49 8.05
C GLU A 19 19.15 -9.52 6.91
N SER A 20 18.11 -9.57 6.07
CA SER A 20 18.08 -10.45 4.88
C SER A 20 19.17 -10.10 3.84
N GLN A 21 19.63 -8.85 3.85
CA GLN A 21 20.69 -8.37 2.98
C GLN A 21 22.08 -8.37 3.69
N GLY A 22 22.21 -9.00 4.86
CA GLY A 22 23.44 -9.10 5.65
C GLY A 22 23.80 -7.82 6.40
N GLY A 23 22.86 -6.87 6.51
CA GLY A 23 23.02 -5.64 7.29
C GLY A 23 22.80 -5.88 8.79
N ASP A 24 23.08 -4.86 9.58
CA ASP A 24 22.90 -4.82 11.03
C ASP A 24 21.86 -3.76 11.37
N PHE A 25 20.65 -4.18 11.77
CA PHE A 25 19.55 -3.27 12.09
C PHE A 25 19.85 -2.35 13.26
N GLU A 26 20.69 -2.78 14.22
CA GLU A 26 21.07 -1.95 15.37
C GLU A 26 21.89 -0.72 14.97
N LYS A 27 22.54 -0.76 13.79
CA LYS A 27 23.27 0.37 13.24
C LYS A 27 22.40 1.36 12.46
N VAL A 28 21.12 1.05 12.25
CA VAL A 28 20.19 1.94 11.57
C VAL A 28 19.76 3.05 12.54
N GLU A 29 20.18 4.28 12.25
CA GLU A 29 19.72 5.47 12.98
C GLU A 29 18.26 5.76 12.57
N LYS A 30 17.33 5.71 13.52
CA LYS A 30 15.92 5.98 13.32
C LYS A 30 15.64 7.46 13.58
N VAL A 31 15.17 8.18 12.56
CA VAL A 31 14.84 9.61 12.60
C VAL A 31 13.32 9.75 12.54
N PRO A 32 12.67 10.39 13.51
CA PRO A 32 11.22 10.59 13.46
C PRO A 32 10.80 11.35 12.20
N ASN A 33 9.85 10.78 11.47
CA ASN A 33 9.23 11.39 10.30
C ASN A 33 7.71 11.39 10.48
N ASN A 34 7.16 12.51 10.92
CA ASN A 34 5.73 12.68 11.15
C ASN A 34 5.02 13.33 9.95
N ASP A 35 5.77 13.67 8.90
CA ASP A 35 5.23 14.28 7.71
C ASP A 35 4.72 13.23 6.72
N SER A 36 3.66 13.57 6.00
CA SER A 36 3.14 12.75 4.90
C SER A 36 4.05 12.77 3.65
N ASN A 37 5.08 13.61 3.63
CA ASN A 37 6.02 13.76 2.53
C ASN A 37 7.43 13.36 2.97
N SER A 38 7.88 12.19 2.58
CA SER A 38 9.25 11.72 2.84
C SER A 38 10.28 12.19 1.80
N ILE A 39 9.83 12.67 0.63
CA ILE A 39 10.71 13.01 -0.49
C ILE A 39 11.54 14.28 -0.18
N THR A 40 10.90 15.32 0.34
CA THR A 40 11.60 16.57 0.69
C THR A 40 12.67 16.37 1.77
N PRO A 41 12.42 15.66 2.89
CA PRO A 41 13.44 15.33 3.86
C PRO A 41 14.62 14.51 3.31
N ILE A 42 14.35 13.54 2.41
CA ILE A 42 15.40 12.78 1.72
C ILE A 42 16.25 13.70 0.85
N ALA A 43 15.61 14.53 0.02
CA ALA A 43 16.32 15.48 -0.84
C ALA A 43 17.21 16.47 -0.06
N ASN A 44 16.78 16.84 1.16
CA ASN A 44 17.50 17.73 2.07
C ASN A 44 18.53 17.02 2.99
N GLY A 45 18.68 15.70 2.87
CA GLY A 45 19.64 14.91 3.66
C GLY A 45 19.29 14.80 5.15
N VAL A 46 18.02 14.97 5.53
CA VAL A 46 17.56 14.77 6.92
C VAL A 46 17.69 13.31 7.29
N PHE A 47 17.27 12.42 6.37
CA PHE A 47 17.50 10.99 6.44
C PHE A 47 17.80 10.45 5.03
N ASP A 48 18.40 9.28 4.96
CA ASP A 48 18.91 8.71 3.70
C ASP A 48 17.86 7.85 3.00
N THR A 49 16.91 7.29 3.76
CA THR A 49 15.85 6.41 3.26
C THR A 49 14.61 6.49 4.14
N ALA A 50 13.45 6.18 3.59
CA ALA A 50 12.19 6.06 4.27
C ALA A 50 11.25 5.12 3.51
N TRP A 51 10.23 4.60 4.18
CA TRP A 51 9.13 3.94 3.51
C TRP A 51 8.26 4.96 2.79
N ILE A 52 7.93 4.65 1.55
CA ILE A 52 7.04 5.47 0.73
C ILE A 52 6.07 4.58 -0.05
N TYR A 53 5.02 5.17 -0.57
CA TYR A 53 4.13 4.53 -1.54
C TYR A 53 4.45 5.06 -2.93
N TYR A 54 5.08 4.21 -3.76
CA TYR A 54 5.61 4.63 -5.06
C TYR A 54 4.55 5.29 -5.94
N GLY A 55 3.33 4.76 -5.95
CA GLY A 55 2.22 5.32 -6.74
C GLY A 55 1.87 6.77 -6.42
N TRP A 56 2.34 7.30 -5.29
CA TRP A 56 2.20 8.71 -4.92
C TRP A 56 3.57 9.38 -4.74
N ASP A 57 4.34 8.97 -3.75
CA ASP A 57 5.61 9.63 -3.40
C ASP A 57 6.69 9.42 -4.47
N GLY A 58 6.77 8.22 -5.07
CA GLY A 58 7.71 7.96 -6.16
C GLY A 58 7.43 8.79 -7.40
N ILE A 59 6.14 8.94 -7.76
CA ILE A 59 5.71 9.81 -8.85
C ILE A 59 5.96 11.30 -8.49
N LEU A 60 5.75 11.69 -7.22
CA LEU A 60 6.04 13.03 -6.73
C LEU A 60 7.54 13.34 -6.83
N ALA A 61 8.41 12.44 -6.38
CA ALA A 61 9.86 12.61 -6.50
C ALA A 61 10.26 12.86 -7.95
N LYS A 62 9.76 12.04 -8.87
CA LYS A 62 10.01 12.18 -10.30
C LYS A 62 9.53 13.54 -10.84
N SER A 63 8.33 13.98 -10.46
CA SER A 63 7.77 15.27 -10.88
C SER A 63 8.57 16.48 -10.37
N GLN A 64 9.25 16.32 -9.24
CA GLN A 64 10.10 17.34 -8.62
C GLN A 64 11.57 17.24 -9.06
N GLY A 65 11.94 16.29 -9.92
CA GLY A 65 13.31 16.07 -10.36
C GLY A 65 14.22 15.55 -9.24
N VAL A 66 13.66 14.93 -8.20
CA VAL A 66 14.43 14.29 -7.13
C VAL A 66 14.87 12.91 -7.59
N GLU A 67 16.18 12.73 -7.73
CA GLU A 67 16.77 11.42 -8.01
C GLU A 67 16.77 10.56 -6.74
N ALA A 68 16.13 9.40 -6.80
CA ALA A 68 16.08 8.44 -5.70
C ALA A 68 16.11 6.99 -6.24
N ASN A 69 16.69 6.10 -5.47
CA ASN A 69 16.63 4.66 -5.73
C ASN A 69 15.42 4.09 -5.00
N PHE A 70 14.59 3.35 -5.74
CA PHE A 70 13.39 2.71 -5.18
C PHE A 70 13.59 1.21 -5.06
N MET A 71 13.29 0.68 -3.87
CA MET A 71 13.35 -0.75 -3.57
C MET A 71 11.93 -1.23 -3.24
N TYR A 72 11.40 -2.16 -4.02
CA TYR A 72 10.13 -2.79 -3.69
C TYR A 72 10.37 -3.91 -2.69
N LEU A 73 9.75 -3.83 -1.53
CA LEU A 73 9.98 -4.75 -0.40
C LEU A 73 9.80 -6.21 -0.80
N LYS A 74 8.79 -6.52 -1.63
CA LYS A 74 8.49 -7.86 -2.15
C LYS A 74 9.61 -8.49 -2.98
N ASP A 75 10.49 -7.68 -3.58
CA ASP A 75 11.61 -8.16 -4.40
C ASP A 75 12.75 -8.72 -3.55
N TYR A 76 12.78 -8.38 -2.26
CA TYR A 76 13.80 -8.78 -1.30
C TYR A 76 13.29 -9.81 -0.30
N VAL A 77 12.04 -9.67 0.14
CA VAL A 77 11.39 -10.54 1.12
C VAL A 77 10.01 -10.91 0.59
N LYS A 78 9.83 -12.17 0.18
CA LYS A 78 8.61 -12.62 -0.50
C LYS A 78 7.34 -12.48 0.34
N GLU A 79 7.46 -12.55 1.66
CA GLU A 79 6.37 -12.37 2.61
C GLU A 79 5.81 -10.94 2.56
N PHE A 80 6.59 -9.98 2.03
CA PHE A 80 6.21 -8.58 1.90
C PHE A 80 5.42 -8.27 0.61
N ASP A 81 5.08 -9.29 -0.17
CA ASP A 81 4.05 -9.18 -1.21
C ASP A 81 2.65 -9.36 -0.59
N TYR A 82 2.23 -8.44 0.26
CA TYR A 82 0.97 -8.48 0.99
C TYR A 82 -0.09 -7.53 0.41
N TYR A 83 -1.34 -7.73 0.83
CA TYR A 83 -2.45 -6.89 0.37
C TYR A 83 -2.53 -5.60 1.18
N SER A 84 -2.38 -4.45 0.50
CA SER A 84 -2.55 -3.12 1.08
C SER A 84 -2.88 -2.10 -0.04
N PRO A 85 -3.88 -1.22 0.14
CA PRO A 85 -4.88 -1.24 1.21
C PRO A 85 -5.90 -2.36 1.05
N VAL A 86 -6.69 -2.61 2.10
CA VAL A 86 -7.80 -3.56 2.10
C VAL A 86 -9.10 -2.90 2.55
N ILE A 87 -10.24 -3.45 2.14
CA ILE A 87 -11.56 -3.03 2.62
C ILE A 87 -11.90 -3.88 3.84
N ILE A 88 -12.25 -3.23 4.95
CA ILE A 88 -12.67 -3.88 6.18
C ILE A 88 -14.15 -3.62 6.44
N ALA A 89 -14.81 -4.55 7.12
CA ALA A 89 -16.19 -4.39 7.56
C ALA A 89 -16.39 -5.02 8.94
N ASN A 90 -17.35 -4.50 9.69
CA ASN A 90 -17.77 -5.09 10.96
C ASN A 90 -18.46 -6.43 10.74
N ASN A 91 -18.05 -7.48 11.47
CA ASN A 91 -18.60 -8.82 11.32
C ASN A 91 -20.09 -8.91 11.68
N ASP A 92 -20.56 -8.13 12.67
CA ASP A 92 -21.98 -8.13 13.03
C ASP A 92 -22.81 -7.45 11.95
N TYR A 93 -22.31 -6.35 11.36
CA TYR A 93 -22.95 -5.75 10.19
C TYR A 93 -23.09 -6.75 9.05
N LEU A 94 -22.03 -7.50 8.72
CA LEU A 94 -22.03 -8.47 7.62
C LEU A 94 -23.03 -9.62 7.84
N LYS A 95 -23.33 -10.04 9.09
CA LYS A 95 -24.29 -11.11 9.36
C LYS A 95 -25.70 -10.74 8.86
N ASP A 96 -26.10 -9.48 9.09
CA ASP A 96 -27.46 -9.03 8.83
C ASP A 96 -27.61 -8.31 7.48
N ASN A 97 -26.51 -7.86 6.87
CA ASN A 97 -26.52 -6.98 5.70
C ASN A 97 -25.67 -7.52 4.52
N LYS A 98 -25.62 -8.84 4.34
CA LYS A 98 -24.79 -9.49 3.31
C LYS A 98 -25.04 -8.96 1.90
N GLU A 99 -26.30 -8.80 1.51
CA GLU A 99 -26.67 -8.33 0.18
C GLU A 99 -26.29 -6.86 -0.04
N GLU A 100 -26.37 -6.02 0.99
CA GLU A 100 -25.95 -4.64 0.92
C GLU A 100 -24.43 -4.56 0.79
N ALA A 101 -23.68 -5.30 1.62
CA ALA A 101 -22.23 -5.40 1.55
C ALA A 101 -21.77 -5.85 0.16
N ARG A 102 -22.43 -6.85 -0.44
CA ARG A 102 -22.14 -7.31 -1.80
C ARG A 102 -22.33 -6.18 -2.82
N LYS A 103 -23.46 -5.45 -2.76
CA LYS A 103 -23.73 -4.32 -3.66
C LYS A 103 -22.67 -3.24 -3.53
N VAL A 104 -22.23 -2.92 -2.31
CA VAL A 104 -21.15 -1.94 -2.07
C VAL A 104 -19.86 -2.41 -2.69
N ILE A 105 -19.44 -3.66 -2.44
CA ILE A 105 -18.19 -4.21 -3.03
C ILE A 105 -18.27 -4.24 -4.55
N GLN A 106 -19.40 -4.63 -5.15
CA GLN A 106 -19.59 -4.61 -6.59
C GLN A 106 -19.53 -3.19 -7.18
N ALA A 107 -20.05 -2.19 -6.48
CA ALA A 107 -19.95 -0.79 -6.90
C ALA A 107 -18.47 -0.31 -6.86
N ILE A 108 -17.74 -0.65 -5.80
CA ILE A 108 -16.31 -0.34 -5.67
C ILE A 108 -15.52 -1.05 -6.78
N LYS A 109 -15.77 -2.35 -7.04
CA LYS A 109 -15.15 -3.12 -8.12
C LYS A 109 -15.31 -2.41 -9.47
N LYS A 110 -16.54 -1.97 -9.80
CA LYS A 110 -16.79 -1.20 -11.03
C LYS A 110 -15.98 0.09 -11.08
N GLY A 111 -15.84 0.80 -9.96
CA GLY A 111 -15.01 2.01 -9.88
C GLY A 111 -13.55 1.73 -10.17
N TYR A 112 -12.98 0.66 -9.58
CA TYR A 112 -11.60 0.25 -9.86
C TYR A 112 -11.40 -0.22 -11.30
N GLN A 113 -12.34 -1.01 -11.86
CA GLN A 113 -12.29 -1.44 -13.25
C GLN A 113 -12.31 -0.24 -14.20
N TYR A 114 -13.19 0.74 -13.92
CA TYR A 114 -13.22 1.99 -14.70
C TYR A 114 -11.89 2.76 -14.60
N ALA A 115 -11.33 2.88 -13.39
CA ALA A 115 -10.06 3.57 -13.18
C ALA A 115 -8.87 2.86 -13.85
N MET A 116 -8.91 1.53 -13.99
CA MET A 116 -7.91 0.78 -14.76
C MET A 116 -8.03 1.04 -16.28
N GLU A 117 -9.25 1.17 -16.78
CA GLU A 117 -9.51 1.36 -18.20
C GLU A 117 -9.40 2.83 -18.65
N HIS A 118 -9.72 3.76 -17.75
CA HIS A 118 -9.80 5.21 -17.99
C HIS A 118 -9.02 6.02 -16.97
N PRO A 119 -7.69 5.83 -16.84
CA PRO A 119 -6.92 6.44 -15.76
C PRO A 119 -6.93 7.97 -15.75
N GLU A 120 -6.96 8.62 -16.91
CA GLU A 120 -7.02 10.10 -16.98
C GLU A 120 -8.38 10.64 -16.55
N GLU A 121 -9.47 10.01 -16.98
CA GLU A 121 -10.81 10.39 -16.57
C GLU A 121 -11.02 10.15 -15.06
N ALA A 122 -10.46 9.04 -14.52
CA ALA A 122 -10.49 8.77 -13.09
C ALA A 122 -9.73 9.83 -12.29
N ALA A 123 -8.59 10.30 -12.78
CA ALA A 123 -7.84 11.42 -12.20
C ALA A 123 -8.67 12.72 -12.21
N ASP A 124 -9.35 13.04 -13.31
CA ASP A 124 -10.21 14.21 -13.41
C ASP A 124 -11.43 14.12 -12.45
N ILE A 125 -11.99 12.92 -12.29
CA ILE A 125 -13.06 12.67 -11.31
C ILE A 125 -12.53 12.90 -9.88
N LEU A 126 -11.33 12.40 -9.56
CA LEU A 126 -10.70 12.64 -8.26
C LEU A 126 -10.52 14.15 -8.02
N ILE A 127 -9.94 14.88 -8.96
CA ILE A 127 -9.69 16.33 -8.84
C ILE A 127 -11.00 17.12 -8.69
N LYS A 128 -12.07 16.68 -9.35
CA LYS A 128 -13.40 17.30 -9.19
C LYS A 128 -13.92 17.18 -7.76
N ASN A 129 -13.59 16.08 -7.05
CA ASN A 129 -14.02 15.81 -5.69
C ASN A 129 -12.99 16.22 -4.63
N ALA A 130 -11.73 16.52 -5.04
CA ALA A 130 -10.63 17.01 -4.23
C ALA A 130 -9.99 18.22 -4.92
N PRO A 131 -10.62 19.41 -4.86
CA PRO A 131 -10.21 20.59 -5.61
C PRO A 131 -8.80 21.10 -5.30
N GLU A 132 -8.25 20.76 -4.15
CA GLU A 132 -6.86 21.03 -3.72
C GLU A 132 -5.82 20.37 -4.62
N LEU A 133 -6.20 19.36 -5.40
CA LEU A 133 -5.34 18.68 -6.35
C LEU A 133 -5.31 19.33 -7.73
N LYS A 134 -6.12 20.35 -7.97
CA LYS A 134 -6.30 20.97 -9.30
C LYS A 134 -5.00 21.43 -9.92
N GLU A 135 -4.17 22.12 -9.13
CA GLU A 135 -2.87 22.64 -9.60
C GLU A 135 -1.81 21.52 -9.81
N LYS A 136 -2.13 20.28 -9.44
CA LYS A 136 -1.27 19.11 -9.57
C LYS A 136 -1.83 18.08 -10.56
N ARG A 137 -2.66 18.50 -11.52
CA ARG A 137 -3.39 17.61 -12.41
C ARG A 137 -2.48 16.59 -13.11
N ASP A 138 -1.38 17.04 -13.69
CA ASP A 138 -0.46 16.15 -14.42
C ASP A 138 0.17 15.10 -13.50
N PHE A 139 0.52 15.48 -12.29
CA PHE A 139 0.99 14.55 -11.26
C PHE A 139 -0.09 13.50 -10.89
N VAL A 140 -1.34 13.93 -10.70
CA VAL A 140 -2.46 13.01 -10.38
C VAL A 140 -2.71 12.03 -11.52
N ILE A 141 -2.64 12.48 -12.76
CA ILE A 141 -2.76 11.61 -13.94
C ILE A 141 -1.65 10.56 -13.98
N GLU A 142 -0.39 10.96 -13.79
CA GLU A 142 0.73 10.03 -13.80
C GLU A 142 0.65 9.02 -12.64
N SER A 143 0.25 9.46 -11.45
CA SER A 143 -0.05 8.59 -10.30
C SER A 143 -1.14 7.57 -10.68
N GLN A 144 -2.26 8.02 -11.23
CA GLN A 144 -3.36 7.16 -11.61
C GLN A 144 -2.99 6.17 -12.74
N LYS A 145 -2.21 6.59 -13.73
CA LYS A 145 -1.67 5.71 -14.79
C LYS A 145 -0.77 4.62 -14.24
N TYR A 146 0.02 4.92 -13.22
CA TYR A 146 0.83 3.92 -12.52
C TYR A 146 -0.08 2.96 -11.73
N LEU A 147 -0.93 3.50 -10.86
CA LEU A 147 -1.79 2.72 -9.98
C LEU A 147 -2.78 1.83 -10.74
N SER A 148 -3.26 2.26 -11.92
CA SER A 148 -4.17 1.46 -12.74
C SER A 148 -3.60 0.10 -13.15
N LYS A 149 -2.27 -0.04 -13.18
CA LYS A 149 -1.56 -1.29 -13.48
C LYS A 149 -1.34 -2.16 -12.24
N GLU A 150 -1.39 -1.54 -11.06
CA GLU A 150 -1.13 -2.18 -9.77
C GLU A 150 -2.41 -2.66 -9.05
N TYR A 151 -3.60 -2.15 -9.43
CA TYR A 151 -4.87 -2.48 -8.77
C TYR A 151 -5.23 -3.97 -8.88
N ALA A 152 -4.92 -4.62 -10.00
CA ALA A 152 -5.06 -6.05 -10.19
C ALA A 152 -4.29 -6.49 -11.45
N SER A 153 -3.64 -7.65 -11.40
CA SER A 153 -3.04 -8.28 -12.58
C SER A 153 -4.10 -8.79 -13.56
N ASP A 154 -5.28 -9.12 -13.06
CA ASP A 154 -6.47 -9.51 -13.82
C ASP A 154 -7.67 -8.73 -13.25
N LYS A 155 -8.22 -7.81 -14.05
CA LYS A 155 -9.31 -6.92 -13.62
C LYS A 155 -10.57 -7.67 -13.17
N GLU A 156 -10.82 -8.86 -13.71
CA GLU A 156 -11.98 -9.66 -13.32
C GLU A 156 -11.81 -10.28 -11.93
N LYS A 157 -10.56 -10.46 -11.49
CA LYS A 157 -10.20 -10.97 -10.16
C LYS A 157 -9.95 -9.87 -9.14
N TRP A 158 -10.20 -8.61 -9.49
CA TRP A 158 -10.05 -7.51 -8.54
C TRP A 158 -10.80 -7.80 -7.23
N GLY A 159 -10.12 -7.54 -6.11
CA GLY A 159 -10.67 -7.72 -4.76
C GLY A 159 -10.65 -9.16 -4.25
N GLN A 160 -10.18 -10.14 -5.04
CA GLN A 160 -10.01 -11.51 -4.55
C GLN A 160 -8.69 -11.65 -3.79
N PHE A 161 -8.77 -12.26 -2.61
CA PHE A 161 -7.59 -12.65 -1.84
C PHE A 161 -7.12 -14.04 -2.27
N ASP A 162 -5.83 -14.18 -2.51
CA ASP A 162 -5.14 -15.46 -2.54
C ASP A 162 -4.75 -15.85 -1.10
N ALA A 163 -5.19 -17.03 -0.65
CA ALA A 163 -4.97 -17.47 0.72
C ALA A 163 -3.47 -17.69 1.03
N ALA A 164 -2.69 -18.16 0.07
CA ALA A 164 -1.27 -18.40 0.29
C ALA A 164 -0.52 -17.08 0.49
N ARG A 165 -0.84 -16.06 -0.32
CA ARG A 165 -0.28 -14.71 -0.20
C ARG A 165 -0.67 -14.04 1.13
N TRP A 166 -1.95 -14.15 1.52
CA TRP A 166 -2.43 -13.67 2.80
C TRP A 166 -1.70 -14.33 3.97
N ASN A 167 -1.68 -15.66 3.98
CA ASN A 167 -1.10 -16.45 5.06
C ASN A 167 0.41 -16.21 5.20
N ALA A 168 1.15 -16.02 4.11
CA ALA A 168 2.59 -15.77 4.16
C ALA A 168 2.93 -14.53 4.99
N PHE A 169 2.21 -13.42 4.76
CA PHE A 169 2.44 -12.17 5.51
C PHE A 169 2.05 -12.32 6.99
N TYR A 170 0.84 -12.81 7.28
CA TYR A 170 0.37 -12.89 8.67
C TYR A 170 1.08 -13.96 9.50
N LYS A 171 1.63 -14.99 8.86
CA LYS A 171 2.54 -15.93 9.50
C LYS A 171 3.85 -15.22 9.90
N TRP A 172 4.45 -14.48 8.97
CA TRP A 172 5.63 -13.65 9.24
C TRP A 172 5.36 -12.66 10.39
N ASP A 173 4.23 -11.97 10.36
CA ASP A 173 3.81 -10.98 11.35
C ASP A 173 3.72 -11.60 12.76
N LYS A 174 3.15 -12.81 12.86
CA LYS A 174 3.11 -13.59 14.10
C LYS A 174 4.49 -14.05 14.56
N GLU A 175 5.32 -14.57 13.66
CA GLU A 175 6.68 -15.04 13.98
C GLU A 175 7.59 -13.91 14.47
N ASN A 176 7.31 -12.66 14.05
CA ASN A 176 8.00 -11.46 14.50
C ASN A 176 7.33 -10.78 15.70
N GLY A 177 6.32 -11.39 16.31
CA GLY A 177 5.69 -10.93 17.55
C GLY A 177 4.78 -9.71 17.41
N ILE A 178 4.42 -9.32 16.18
CA ILE A 178 3.49 -8.22 15.91
C ILE A 178 2.06 -8.68 16.21
N LEU A 179 1.68 -9.84 15.70
CA LEU A 179 0.40 -10.47 16.01
C LEU A 179 0.52 -11.53 17.10
N LYS A 180 -0.43 -11.53 18.00
CA LYS A 180 -0.56 -12.57 19.05
C LYS A 180 -1.33 -13.80 18.55
N GLU A 181 -2.32 -13.57 17.70
CA GLU A 181 -3.21 -14.61 17.18
C GLU A 181 -2.71 -15.19 15.86
N ASP A 182 -3.13 -16.41 15.58
CA ASP A 182 -2.89 -17.04 14.30
C ASP A 182 -4.03 -16.70 13.34
N LEU A 183 -3.71 -15.98 12.27
CA LEU A 183 -4.65 -15.58 11.23
C LEU A 183 -4.59 -16.48 9.98
N THR A 184 -3.95 -17.66 10.05
CA THR A 184 -3.93 -18.61 8.93
C THR A 184 -5.37 -18.96 8.51
N ASP A 185 -5.69 -18.73 7.25
CA ASP A 185 -7.02 -18.89 6.64
C ASP A 185 -8.16 -18.13 7.36
N LYS A 186 -7.80 -17.02 8.05
CA LYS A 186 -8.73 -16.19 8.80
C LYS A 186 -8.52 -14.70 8.47
N GLY A 187 -9.50 -13.90 8.84
CA GLY A 187 -9.42 -12.43 8.71
C GLY A 187 -9.73 -11.90 7.31
N PHE A 188 -9.98 -12.74 6.32
CA PHE A 188 -10.41 -12.34 4.98
C PHE A 188 -11.56 -13.18 4.45
N THR A 189 -12.23 -12.69 3.42
CA THR A 189 -13.26 -13.43 2.69
C THR A 189 -13.34 -12.99 1.24
N ASN A 190 -13.65 -13.92 0.35
CA ASN A 190 -13.95 -13.67 -1.07
C ASN A 190 -15.46 -13.73 -1.37
N GLU A 191 -16.30 -13.81 -0.32
CA GLU A 191 -17.76 -14.00 -0.48
C GLU A 191 -18.42 -12.84 -1.24
N PHE A 192 -17.94 -11.60 -1.06
CA PHE A 192 -18.60 -10.40 -1.56
C PHE A 192 -18.09 -9.92 -2.93
N VAL A 193 -16.99 -10.48 -3.43
CA VAL A 193 -16.38 -10.08 -4.73
C VAL A 193 -16.78 -10.97 -5.91
N LYS A 194 -17.51 -12.05 -5.64
CA LYS A 194 -18.01 -12.99 -6.65
C LYS A 194 -19.28 -12.50 -7.31
#